data_96a5c2e8dab36a7c293a015b3f549f2a
#
_entry.id   96a5c2e8dab36a7c293a015b3f549f2a
#
_cell.length_a   1.000
_cell.length_b   1.000
_cell.length_c   1.000
_cell.angle_alpha   90.00
_cell.angle_beta   90.00
_cell.angle_gamma   90.00
#
_symmetry.space_group_name_H-M   'P 1'
#
loop_
_entity.id
_entity.type
_entity.pdbx_description
1 polymer ?
#
loop_
_entity_poly.entity_id
_entity_poly.type
_entity_poly.pdbx_seq_one_letter_code
_entity_poly.pdbx_strand_id
1 'polypeptide(L)'
;MAPAAKSSAQADAGAAKTPVAKTTVPVKASPAVAKAKVPPAVAKAAPAAEVPVAPKAKPASRGVLSMLSRGEHDALVKLLSKQQPSSVLEVGVGDGSRTPAIVHSLTETQPELKYAVIDQFEMVGGILKLRDFHGQLVGLSIRPSIIPEPAARGIVTVLHRLGMMDAIILDPSLDSETLTEIETVIGKVSHADTTILRQTNGKWAASASTSTTLRSNRRAA
;
A
#
# COMPACT_ATOMS: atom_id res chain seq x y z
N MET A 1 14.02 44.89 50.15
CA MET A 1 15.21 44.20 50.66
C MET A 1 15.61 43.14 49.67
N ALA A 2 16.65 43.36 48.89
CA ALA A 2 17.42 42.37 48.16
C ALA A 2 18.47 41.77 49.10
N PRO A 3 19.14 40.62 48.82
CA PRO A 3 20.16 40.49 47.79
C PRO A 3 20.08 39.15 47.00
N ALA A 4 20.39 39.05 45.75
CA ALA A 4 21.67 38.88 45.06
C ALA A 4 22.54 37.72 45.54
N ALA A 5 22.67 36.70 44.69
CA ALA A 5 23.90 35.87 44.61
C ALA A 5 24.08 35.33 43.20
N LYS A 6 25.19 35.73 42.61
CA LYS A 6 25.84 35.25 41.38
C LYS A 6 26.48 33.87 41.60
N SER A 7 26.57 33.03 40.58
CA SER A 7 27.73 32.15 40.35
C SER A 7 27.67 31.64 38.91
N SER A 8 28.51 32.00 38.18
CA SER A 8 29.51 31.72 37.15
C SER A 8 30.28 30.41 37.38
N ALA A 9 30.43 29.62 36.29
CA ALA A 9 31.60 28.81 35.89
C ALA A 9 31.17 28.08 34.60
N GLN A 10 31.68 28.42 33.47
CA GLN A 10 33.00 28.23 32.86
C GLN A 10 33.21 26.79 32.33
N ALA A 11 33.17 26.74 31.01
CA ALA A 11 33.97 26.06 30.00
C ALA A 11 34.58 24.68 30.34
N ASP A 12 34.39 23.73 29.44
CA ASP A 12 35.57 23.05 28.91
C ASP A 12 35.28 22.51 27.48
N ALA A 13 36.24 22.77 26.61
CA ALA A 13 36.28 22.37 25.21
C ALA A 13 37.05 21.04 25.15
N GLY A 14 36.40 20.00 24.59
CA GLY A 14 37.04 18.71 24.33
C GLY A 14 36.87 18.30 22.87
N ALA A 15 37.77 18.77 22.00
CA ALA A 15 37.90 18.28 20.64
C ALA A 15 38.57 16.89 20.64
N ALA A 16 37.83 15.86 20.29
CA ALA A 16 38.40 14.55 19.97
C ALA A 16 38.22 14.26 18.47
N LYS A 17 39.34 14.43 17.75
CA LYS A 17 39.53 13.94 16.39
C LYS A 17 39.66 12.41 16.44
N THR A 18 38.75 11.70 15.77
CA THR A 18 38.92 10.28 15.44
C THR A 18 39.26 10.10 13.96
N PRO A 19 40.26 9.26 13.62
CA PRO A 19 40.78 9.14 12.25
C PRO A 19 39.92 8.24 11.39
N VAL A 20 39.72 8.69 10.14
CA VAL A 20 39.10 7.95 9.05
C VAL A 20 39.99 6.77 8.66
N ALA A 21 39.52 5.55 8.92
CA ALA A 21 40.09 4.34 8.35
C ALA A 21 39.48 4.10 6.96
N LYS A 22 40.30 4.27 5.93
CA LYS A 22 40.02 3.82 4.56
C LYS A 22 40.16 2.30 4.51
N THR A 23 39.02 1.59 4.43
CA THR A 23 39.04 0.17 4.08
C THR A 23 38.77 0.03 2.59
N THR A 24 39.84 -0.21 1.84
CA THR A 24 39.81 -0.64 0.44
C THR A 24 39.45 -2.12 0.38
N VAL A 25 38.25 -2.42 -0.18
CA VAL A 25 37.84 -3.79 -0.47
C VAL A 25 38.32 -4.15 -1.90
N PRO A 26 39.02 -5.26 -2.12
CA PRO A 26 39.45 -5.67 -3.45
C PRO A 26 38.28 -6.25 -4.26
N VAL A 27 38.10 -5.72 -5.46
CA VAL A 27 37.23 -6.23 -6.51
C VAL A 27 37.73 -7.58 -6.97
N LYS A 28 36.96 -8.65 -6.70
CA LYS A 28 37.25 -10.00 -7.20
C LYS A 28 36.52 -10.20 -8.53
N ALA A 29 37.30 -10.46 -9.56
CA ALA A 29 36.88 -10.67 -10.94
C ALA A 29 35.87 -11.84 -11.07
N SER A 30 34.86 -11.64 -11.90
CA SER A 30 33.91 -12.68 -12.35
C SER A 30 34.61 -13.66 -13.31
N PRO A 31 34.33 -14.97 -13.22
CA PRO A 31 34.70 -15.91 -14.27
C PRO A 31 33.67 -15.95 -15.41
N ALA A 32 34.18 -16.13 -16.60
CA ALA A 32 33.54 -16.20 -17.88
C ALA A 32 32.42 -17.27 -17.97
N VAL A 33 31.30 -16.87 -18.57
CA VAL A 33 30.19 -17.78 -18.94
C VAL A 33 30.59 -18.56 -20.18
N ALA A 34 30.66 -19.89 -20.03
CA ALA A 34 30.86 -20.83 -21.14
C ALA A 34 29.59 -20.92 -21.99
N LYS A 35 29.77 -20.74 -23.30
CA LYS A 35 28.74 -20.96 -24.33
C LYS A 35 28.42 -22.46 -24.43
N ALA A 36 27.24 -22.86 -24.01
CA ALA A 36 26.66 -24.18 -24.31
C ALA A 36 26.04 -24.18 -25.73
N LYS A 37 26.55 -25.04 -26.57
CA LYS A 37 26.20 -25.32 -27.95
C LYS A 37 24.92 -26.17 -27.96
N VAL A 38 23.82 -25.67 -28.52
CA VAL A 38 22.58 -26.40 -28.70
C VAL A 38 22.62 -27.18 -30.01
N PRO A 39 22.35 -28.50 -30.04
CA PRO A 39 22.18 -29.27 -31.27
C PRO A 39 20.75 -29.13 -31.82
N PRO A 40 20.53 -29.09 -33.14
CA PRO A 40 19.19 -29.05 -33.72
C PRO A 40 18.55 -30.45 -33.72
N ALA A 41 17.42 -30.60 -33.02
CA ALA A 41 16.57 -31.79 -33.13
C ALA A 41 15.51 -31.56 -34.19
N VAL A 42 15.55 -32.38 -35.23
CA VAL A 42 14.58 -32.51 -36.28
C VAL A 42 13.30 -33.13 -35.71
N ALA A 43 12.21 -32.40 -35.63
CA ALA A 43 10.90 -32.91 -35.25
C ALA A 43 10.09 -33.35 -36.45
N LYS A 44 9.82 -34.65 -36.52
CA LYS A 44 8.99 -35.38 -37.43
C LYS A 44 7.51 -35.04 -37.17
N ALA A 45 6.80 -34.62 -38.20
CA ALA A 45 5.37 -34.35 -38.17
C ALA A 45 4.58 -35.62 -37.83
N ALA A 46 3.62 -35.54 -36.92
CA ALA A 46 2.57 -36.52 -36.67
C ALA A 46 1.18 -35.85 -36.81
N PRO A 47 0.16 -36.59 -37.24
CA PRO A 47 -1.07 -36.01 -37.80
C PRO A 47 -2.02 -35.47 -36.72
N ALA A 48 -2.81 -34.49 -37.13
CA ALA A 48 -3.85 -33.83 -36.36
C ALA A 48 -4.86 -34.82 -35.77
N ALA A 49 -4.95 -34.84 -34.42
CA ALA A 49 -6.08 -35.41 -33.72
C ALA A 49 -7.08 -34.28 -33.44
N GLU A 50 -8.32 -34.49 -33.89
CA GLU A 50 -9.47 -33.62 -33.64
C GLU A 50 -9.64 -33.40 -32.14
N VAL A 51 -9.60 -32.12 -31.72
CA VAL A 51 -9.88 -31.69 -30.34
C VAL A 51 -11.41 -31.65 -30.18
N PRO A 52 -12.02 -32.41 -29.28
CA PRO A 52 -13.44 -32.30 -29.00
C PRO A 52 -13.73 -30.91 -28.39
N VAL A 53 -14.64 -30.18 -29.08
CA VAL A 53 -15.16 -28.90 -28.61
C VAL A 53 -15.82 -29.10 -27.25
N ALA A 54 -15.18 -28.58 -26.20
CA ALA A 54 -15.75 -28.55 -24.86
C ALA A 54 -17.05 -27.75 -24.86
N PRO A 55 -18.11 -28.21 -24.21
CA PRO A 55 -19.38 -27.50 -24.13
C PRO A 55 -19.16 -26.18 -23.38
N LYS A 56 -19.65 -25.06 -23.97
CA LYS A 56 -19.71 -23.74 -23.33
C LYS A 56 -20.29 -23.88 -21.95
N ALA A 57 -19.46 -23.69 -20.92
CA ALA A 57 -19.92 -23.60 -19.55
C ALA A 57 -20.96 -22.48 -19.46
N LYS A 58 -22.21 -22.83 -19.11
CA LYS A 58 -23.24 -21.88 -18.74
C LYS A 58 -22.70 -20.98 -17.64
N PRO A 59 -22.95 -19.65 -17.66
CA PRO A 59 -22.56 -18.78 -16.56
C PRO A 59 -23.19 -19.36 -15.30
N ALA A 60 -22.34 -19.70 -14.33
CA ALA A 60 -22.78 -20.17 -13.02
C ALA A 60 -23.75 -19.12 -12.45
N SER A 61 -24.99 -19.53 -12.24
CA SER A 61 -26.01 -18.72 -11.60
C SER A 61 -25.41 -18.16 -10.29
N ARG A 62 -25.36 -16.84 -10.17
CA ARG A 62 -25.02 -16.17 -8.91
C ARG A 62 -25.91 -16.76 -7.83
N GLY A 63 -25.34 -17.66 -7.05
CA GLY A 63 -26.10 -18.44 -6.07
C GLY A 63 -26.75 -17.51 -5.05
N VAL A 64 -27.92 -17.93 -4.60
CA VAL A 64 -28.74 -17.29 -3.54
C VAL A 64 -27.94 -17.01 -2.26
N LEU A 65 -26.78 -17.64 -2.07
CA LEU A 65 -25.83 -17.41 -0.99
C LEU A 65 -25.17 -16.01 -1.02
N SER A 66 -25.10 -15.33 -2.18
CA SER A 66 -24.60 -13.95 -2.25
C SER A 66 -25.61 -12.93 -1.71
N MET A 67 -26.87 -13.31 -1.55
CA MET A 67 -27.91 -12.45 -0.95
C MET A 67 -27.91 -12.48 0.57
N LEU A 68 -27.31 -13.48 1.20
CA LEU A 68 -27.29 -13.63 2.67
C LEU A 68 -26.09 -12.96 3.34
N SER A 69 -25.02 -12.69 2.62
CA SER A 69 -23.94 -11.84 3.10
C SER A 69 -24.14 -10.41 2.57
N ARG A 70 -25.08 -9.68 3.17
CA ARG A 70 -24.94 -8.23 3.21
C ARG A 70 -23.58 -7.99 3.85
N GLY A 71 -22.59 -7.75 2.97
CA GLY A 71 -21.21 -7.84 3.35
C GLY A 71 -20.90 -6.83 4.44
N GLU A 72 -20.13 -7.25 5.41
CA GLU A 72 -19.52 -6.38 6.42
C GLU A 72 -18.94 -5.10 5.81
N HIS A 73 -18.58 -5.15 4.52
CA HIS A 73 -17.98 -4.06 3.76
C HIS A 73 -18.97 -3.25 2.91
N ASP A 74 -20.25 -3.61 2.83
CA ASP A 74 -21.24 -2.94 1.95
C ASP A 74 -21.34 -1.43 2.20
N ALA A 75 -21.26 -1.01 3.46
CA ALA A 75 -21.32 0.40 3.82
C ALA A 75 -20.13 1.19 3.26
N LEU A 76 -18.92 0.62 3.35
CA LEU A 76 -17.70 1.19 2.83
C LEU A 76 -17.71 1.21 1.30
N VAL A 77 -18.06 0.08 0.68
CA VAL A 77 -18.18 -0.05 -0.78
C VAL A 77 -19.16 0.99 -1.32
N LYS A 78 -20.30 1.19 -0.66
CA LYS A 78 -21.30 2.18 -1.04
C LYS A 78 -20.79 3.63 -0.97
N LEU A 79 -19.99 3.94 0.05
CA LEU A 79 -19.34 5.26 0.17
C LEU A 79 -18.35 5.48 -0.98
N LEU A 80 -17.49 4.50 -1.27
CA LEU A 80 -16.51 4.57 -2.35
C LEU A 80 -17.19 4.62 -3.73
N SER A 81 -18.21 3.81 -3.99
CA SER A 81 -18.93 3.81 -5.26
C SER A 81 -19.64 5.14 -5.53
N LYS A 82 -20.06 5.87 -4.49
CA LYS A 82 -20.61 7.22 -4.63
C LYS A 82 -19.57 8.25 -5.04
N GLN A 83 -18.31 8.08 -4.61
CA GLN A 83 -17.22 9.01 -4.86
C GLN A 83 -16.50 8.72 -6.18
N GLN A 84 -16.56 7.47 -6.65
CA GLN A 84 -15.89 6.98 -7.87
C GLN A 84 -14.41 7.36 -7.93
N PRO A 85 -13.60 7.02 -6.90
CA PRO A 85 -12.20 7.37 -6.88
C PRO A 85 -11.43 6.63 -7.97
N SER A 86 -10.50 7.30 -8.65
CA SER A 86 -9.59 6.69 -9.63
C SER A 86 -8.38 6.05 -8.96
N SER A 87 -8.12 6.42 -7.71
CA SER A 87 -7.02 5.91 -6.91
C SER A 87 -7.43 5.70 -5.45
N VAL A 88 -7.12 4.53 -4.92
CA VAL A 88 -7.47 4.12 -3.55
C VAL A 88 -6.24 3.62 -2.82
N LEU A 89 -6.03 4.11 -1.61
CA LEU A 89 -5.03 3.63 -0.67
C LEU A 89 -5.71 2.96 0.51
N GLU A 90 -5.36 1.73 0.81
CA GLU A 90 -5.79 0.99 1.99
C GLU A 90 -4.61 0.82 2.95
N VAL A 91 -4.75 1.29 4.19
CA VAL A 91 -3.76 1.17 5.25
C VAL A 91 -4.28 0.22 6.31
N GLY A 92 -3.63 -0.93 6.44
CA GLY A 92 -4.12 -2.08 7.18
C GLY A 92 -5.19 -2.84 6.40
N VAL A 93 -5.07 -4.15 6.29
CA VAL A 93 -6.02 -5.00 5.54
C VAL A 93 -6.90 -5.87 6.43
N GLY A 94 -6.59 -5.96 7.73
CA GLY A 94 -7.29 -6.83 8.65
C GLY A 94 -7.18 -8.30 8.23
N ASP A 95 -8.32 -8.94 7.96
CA ASP A 95 -8.39 -10.32 7.44
C ASP A 95 -8.22 -10.44 5.91
N GLY A 96 -8.11 -9.32 5.22
CA GLY A 96 -7.93 -9.24 3.77
C GLY A 96 -9.20 -9.32 2.94
N SER A 97 -10.36 -9.63 3.52
CA SER A 97 -11.64 -9.82 2.79
C SER A 97 -12.17 -8.52 2.17
N ARG A 98 -11.81 -7.39 2.74
CA ARG A 98 -12.26 -6.05 2.32
C ARG A 98 -11.71 -5.66 0.96
N THR A 99 -10.43 -5.87 0.72
CA THR A 99 -9.74 -5.48 -0.53
C THR A 99 -10.40 -6.07 -1.78
N PRO A 100 -10.65 -7.40 -1.87
CA PRO A 100 -11.34 -7.98 -3.02
C PRO A 100 -12.75 -7.42 -3.23
N ALA A 101 -13.50 -7.18 -2.14
CA ALA A 101 -14.85 -6.65 -2.21
C ALA A 101 -14.87 -5.23 -2.81
N ILE A 102 -13.95 -4.36 -2.37
CA ILE A 102 -13.81 -2.99 -2.88
C ILE A 102 -13.37 -3.01 -4.34
N VAL A 103 -12.29 -3.75 -4.65
CA VAL A 103 -11.74 -3.80 -6.00
C VAL A 103 -12.80 -4.31 -6.99
N HIS A 104 -13.52 -5.40 -6.66
CA HIS A 104 -14.57 -5.93 -7.51
C HIS A 104 -15.65 -4.90 -7.81
N SER A 105 -16.12 -4.19 -6.78
CA SER A 105 -17.18 -3.18 -6.94
C SER A 105 -16.71 -1.95 -7.73
N LEU A 106 -15.52 -1.44 -7.45
CA LEU A 106 -15.03 -0.22 -8.11
C LEU A 106 -14.61 -0.46 -9.56
N THR A 107 -14.05 -1.61 -9.88
CA THR A 107 -13.60 -1.91 -11.25
C THR A 107 -14.74 -2.11 -12.25
N GLU A 108 -15.98 -2.31 -11.79
CA GLU A 108 -17.16 -2.28 -12.67
C GLU A 108 -17.37 -0.89 -13.31
N THR A 109 -16.98 0.18 -12.62
CA THR A 109 -17.14 1.57 -13.09
C THR A 109 -15.81 2.25 -13.41
N GLN A 110 -14.71 1.78 -12.82
CA GLN A 110 -13.36 2.33 -12.95
C GLN A 110 -12.36 1.22 -13.34
N PRO A 111 -12.29 0.83 -14.62
CA PRO A 111 -11.43 -0.28 -15.05
C PRO A 111 -9.93 0.00 -14.89
N GLU A 112 -9.53 1.27 -14.84
CA GLU A 112 -8.15 1.71 -14.65
C GLU A 112 -7.85 2.12 -13.20
N LEU A 113 -8.63 1.63 -12.24
CA LEU A 113 -8.46 1.91 -10.82
C LEU A 113 -7.03 1.60 -10.35
N LYS A 114 -6.38 2.59 -9.75
CA LYS A 114 -5.10 2.40 -9.05
C LYS A 114 -5.40 2.05 -7.60
N TYR A 115 -5.02 0.86 -7.17
CA TYR A 115 -5.25 0.39 -5.82
C TYR A 115 -3.93 0.06 -5.14
N ALA A 116 -3.68 0.66 -3.99
CA ALA A 116 -2.51 0.39 -3.16
C ALA A 116 -2.92 -0.13 -1.79
N VAL A 117 -2.13 -1.04 -1.27
CA VAL A 117 -2.31 -1.64 0.05
C VAL A 117 -1.02 -1.50 0.83
N ILE A 118 -1.10 -0.99 2.05
CA ILE A 118 0.01 -0.95 3.01
C ILE A 118 -0.36 -1.79 4.21
N ASP A 119 0.42 -2.82 4.48
CA ASP A 119 0.29 -3.68 5.66
C ASP A 119 1.61 -4.40 5.92
N GLN A 120 1.96 -4.63 7.18
CA GLN A 120 3.17 -5.36 7.54
C GLN A 120 2.95 -6.88 7.57
N PHE A 121 1.70 -7.33 7.47
CA PHE A 121 1.31 -8.74 7.46
C PHE A 121 1.92 -9.51 8.66
N GLU A 122 2.43 -10.71 8.42
CA GLU A 122 3.05 -11.57 9.42
C GLU A 122 4.34 -10.98 10.06
N MET A 123 4.95 -9.94 9.49
CA MET A 123 6.22 -9.40 9.97
C MET A 123 6.14 -8.76 11.37
N VAL A 124 4.95 -8.32 11.77
CA VAL A 124 4.69 -7.75 13.11
C VAL A 124 3.66 -8.56 13.89
N GLY A 125 3.54 -9.87 13.57
CA GLY A 125 2.58 -10.74 14.24
C GLY A 125 1.15 -10.60 13.72
N GLY A 126 0.95 -10.02 12.55
CA GLY A 126 -0.33 -9.97 11.85
C GLY A 126 -0.89 -11.38 11.57
N ILE A 127 -2.21 -11.53 11.62
CA ILE A 127 -2.90 -12.80 11.42
C ILE A 127 -2.83 -13.24 9.95
N LEU A 128 -2.92 -12.29 9.04
CA LEU A 128 -2.90 -12.52 7.60
C LEU A 128 -1.46 -12.60 7.08
N LYS A 129 -1.16 -13.65 6.35
CA LYS A 129 0.13 -13.79 5.67
C LYS A 129 0.09 -13.12 4.31
N LEU A 130 1.17 -12.48 3.92
CA LEU A 130 1.30 -11.83 2.60
C LEU A 130 0.98 -12.80 1.45
N ARG A 131 1.42 -14.06 1.54
CA ARG A 131 1.13 -15.10 0.55
C ARG A 131 -0.37 -15.40 0.44
N ASP A 132 -1.05 -15.49 1.58
CA ASP A 132 -2.47 -15.82 1.63
C ASP A 132 -3.29 -14.64 1.09
N PHE A 133 -2.88 -13.41 1.42
CA PHE A 133 -3.47 -12.20 0.84
C PHE A 133 -3.29 -12.15 -0.67
N HIS A 134 -2.10 -12.45 -1.20
CA HIS A 134 -1.92 -12.59 -2.64
C HIS A 134 -2.88 -13.61 -3.27
N GLY A 135 -3.12 -14.72 -2.57
CA GLY A 135 -4.09 -15.73 -2.99
C GLY A 135 -5.51 -15.18 -3.12
N GLN A 136 -5.93 -14.32 -2.19
CA GLN A 136 -7.26 -13.67 -2.22
C GLN A 136 -7.41 -12.69 -3.40
N LEU A 137 -6.30 -12.13 -3.89
CA LEU A 137 -6.31 -11.19 -5.02
C LEU A 137 -6.26 -11.87 -6.39
N VAL A 138 -6.09 -13.20 -6.42
CA VAL A 138 -6.09 -13.96 -7.67
C VAL A 138 -7.48 -13.88 -8.33
N GLY A 139 -7.52 -13.49 -9.59
CA GLY A 139 -8.76 -13.37 -10.35
C GLY A 139 -9.42 -11.98 -10.30
N LEU A 140 -8.84 -11.02 -9.58
CA LEU A 140 -9.26 -9.64 -9.70
C LEU A 140 -8.90 -9.05 -11.07
N SER A 141 -9.73 -8.13 -11.56
CA SER A 141 -9.54 -7.45 -12.85
C SER A 141 -8.31 -6.54 -12.87
N ILE A 142 -7.90 -6.04 -11.70
CA ILE A 142 -6.69 -5.26 -11.52
C ILE A 142 -5.75 -5.95 -10.52
N ARG A 143 -4.48 -5.54 -10.52
CA ARG A 143 -3.49 -5.99 -9.54
C ARG A 143 -3.20 -4.86 -8.55
N PRO A 144 -3.66 -4.96 -7.30
CA PRO A 144 -3.31 -4.01 -6.26
C PRO A 144 -1.79 -3.95 -6.04
N SER A 145 -1.27 -2.75 -5.78
CA SER A 145 0.12 -2.54 -5.41
C SER A 145 0.29 -2.81 -3.92
N ILE A 146 0.90 -3.93 -3.55
CA ILE A 146 1.10 -4.32 -2.16
C ILE A 146 2.44 -3.78 -1.66
N ILE A 147 2.44 -3.11 -0.52
CA ILE A 147 3.59 -2.47 0.10
C ILE A 147 3.72 -3.00 1.53
N PRO A 148 4.57 -4.01 1.76
CA PRO A 148 4.76 -4.63 3.06
C PRO A 148 5.71 -3.79 3.94
N GLU A 149 5.26 -2.59 4.30
CA GLU A 149 6.04 -1.63 5.08
C GLU A 149 5.21 -1.06 6.23
N PRO A 150 5.84 -0.48 7.28
CA PRO A 150 5.14 0.31 8.29
C PRO A 150 4.32 1.42 7.65
N ALA A 151 3.15 1.73 8.22
CA ALA A 151 2.16 2.61 7.61
C ALA A 151 2.73 3.96 7.15
N ALA A 152 3.44 4.66 8.02
CA ALA A 152 3.99 5.98 7.69
C ALA A 152 5.02 5.91 6.54
N ARG A 153 5.87 4.88 6.51
CA ARG A 153 6.85 4.67 5.44
C ARG A 153 6.18 4.23 4.14
N GLY A 154 5.22 3.31 4.24
CA GLY A 154 4.45 2.84 3.10
C GLY A 154 3.70 3.98 2.39
N ILE A 155 3.12 4.94 3.13
CA ILE A 155 2.48 6.14 2.57
C ILE A 155 3.48 6.95 1.72
N VAL A 156 4.70 7.12 2.17
CA VAL A 156 5.74 7.81 1.39
C VAL A 156 6.10 7.00 0.13
N THR A 157 6.17 5.68 0.24
CA THR A 157 6.41 4.78 -0.90
C THR A 157 5.28 4.87 -1.93
N VAL A 158 4.00 4.93 -1.48
CA VAL A 158 2.83 5.16 -2.36
C VAL A 158 2.94 6.49 -3.09
N LEU A 159 3.25 7.57 -2.38
CA LEU A 159 3.42 8.90 -3.00
C LEU A 159 4.43 8.87 -4.15
N HIS A 160 5.56 8.20 -3.96
CA HIS A 160 6.61 8.12 -4.99
C HIS A 160 6.25 7.22 -6.17
N ARG A 161 5.45 6.16 -5.95
CA ARG A 161 5.10 5.19 -7.00
C ARG A 161 3.83 5.53 -7.75
N LEU A 162 2.82 6.02 -7.05
CA LEU A 162 1.45 6.18 -7.56
C LEU A 162 0.97 7.64 -7.55
N GLY A 163 1.62 8.50 -6.75
CA GLY A 163 1.23 9.89 -6.57
C GLY A 163 0.21 10.09 -5.46
N MET A 164 -0.58 11.15 -5.59
CA MET A 164 -1.67 11.46 -4.65
C MET A 164 -2.85 10.51 -4.87
N MET A 165 -3.62 10.28 -3.81
CA MET A 165 -4.72 9.33 -3.77
C MET A 165 -6.06 10.05 -3.58
N ASP A 166 -7.12 9.57 -4.26
CA ASP A 166 -8.46 10.15 -4.17
C ASP A 166 -9.21 9.66 -2.92
N ALA A 167 -8.99 8.40 -2.53
CA ALA A 167 -9.57 7.83 -1.32
C ALA A 167 -8.50 7.11 -0.50
N ILE A 168 -8.56 7.28 0.83
CA ILE A 168 -7.68 6.62 1.79
C ILE A 168 -8.54 5.92 2.83
N ILE A 169 -8.34 4.63 2.99
CA ILE A 169 -9.07 3.78 3.93
C ILE A 169 -8.12 3.44 5.07
N LEU A 170 -8.50 3.75 6.30
CA LEU A 170 -7.77 3.40 7.50
C LEU A 170 -8.46 2.25 8.21
N ASP A 171 -7.74 1.16 8.42
CA ASP A 171 -8.27 -0.02 9.11
C ASP A 171 -8.61 0.30 10.57
N PRO A 172 -9.75 -0.18 11.10
CA PRO A 172 -10.15 0.06 12.47
C PRO A 172 -9.26 -0.62 13.51
N SER A 173 -8.45 -1.62 13.13
CA SER A 173 -7.52 -2.31 14.02
C SER A 173 -6.20 -1.57 14.23
N LEU A 174 -5.95 -0.48 13.50
CA LEU A 174 -4.76 0.34 13.68
C LEU A 174 -4.75 0.96 15.08
N ASP A 175 -3.63 0.80 15.78
CA ASP A 175 -3.43 1.40 17.09
C ASP A 175 -3.29 2.92 17.04
N SER A 176 -3.41 3.58 18.19
CA SER A 176 -3.37 5.04 18.27
C SER A 176 -2.00 5.63 17.92
N GLU A 177 -0.91 4.91 18.14
CA GLU A 177 0.44 5.33 17.81
C GLU A 177 0.62 5.35 16.31
N THR A 178 0.29 4.25 15.63
CA THR A 178 0.28 4.16 14.17
C THR A 178 -0.61 5.22 13.53
N LEU A 179 -1.79 5.48 14.08
CA LEU A 179 -2.68 6.53 13.57
C LEU A 179 -2.06 7.92 13.70
N THR A 180 -1.37 8.21 14.79
CA THR A 180 -0.65 9.47 14.99
C THR A 180 0.49 9.62 13.98
N GLU A 181 1.25 8.56 13.72
CA GLU A 181 2.27 8.57 12.67
C GLU A 181 1.68 8.83 11.28
N ILE A 182 0.57 8.15 10.95
CA ILE A 182 -0.14 8.34 9.69
C ILE A 182 -0.56 9.80 9.53
N GLU A 183 -1.12 10.42 10.56
CA GLU A 183 -1.58 11.83 10.53
C GLU A 183 -0.46 12.80 10.18
N THR A 184 0.79 12.51 10.52
CA THR A 184 1.94 13.36 10.17
C THR A 184 2.31 13.31 8.68
N VAL A 185 1.97 12.23 7.98
CA VAL A 185 2.41 11.97 6.59
C VAL A 185 1.27 11.91 5.59
N ILE A 186 0.02 11.67 6.03
CA ILE A 186 -1.13 11.46 5.15
C ILE A 186 -1.40 12.66 4.23
N GLY A 187 -1.12 13.87 4.71
CA GLY A 187 -1.26 15.09 3.92
C GLY A 187 -0.33 15.15 2.71
N LYS A 188 0.74 14.34 2.66
CA LYS A 188 1.65 14.28 1.51
C LYS A 188 1.05 13.52 0.33
N VAL A 189 0.21 12.52 0.63
CA VAL A 189 -0.42 11.64 -0.36
C VAL A 189 -1.86 12.06 -0.65
N SER A 190 -2.34 13.09 0.03
CA SER A 190 -3.69 13.66 -0.12
C SER A 190 -3.69 14.94 -0.95
N HIS A 191 -4.77 15.17 -1.69
CA HIS A 191 -5.10 16.46 -2.32
C HIS A 191 -6.42 17.01 -1.72
N ALA A 192 -6.89 18.16 -2.22
CA ALA A 192 -8.04 18.86 -1.64
C ALA A 192 -9.34 18.03 -1.65
N ASP A 193 -9.50 17.17 -2.66
CA ASP A 193 -10.67 16.33 -2.84
C ASP A 193 -10.50 14.92 -2.29
N THR A 194 -9.36 14.63 -1.63
CA THR A 194 -9.11 13.30 -1.05
C THR A 194 -10.07 13.04 0.09
N THR A 195 -10.72 11.88 0.04
CA THR A 195 -11.59 11.42 1.11
C THR A 195 -10.86 10.40 1.98
N ILE A 196 -10.82 10.64 3.28
CA ILE A 196 -10.30 9.72 4.27
C ILE A 196 -11.48 8.98 4.91
N LEU A 197 -11.46 7.65 4.80
CA LEU A 197 -12.48 6.75 5.32
C LEU A 197 -11.97 6.06 6.57
N ARG A 198 -12.67 6.26 7.68
CA ARG A 198 -12.35 5.68 8.98
C ARG A 198 -13.60 5.07 9.60
N GLN A 199 -13.46 3.97 10.30
CA GLN A 199 -14.55 3.38 11.05
C GLN A 199 -14.58 3.98 12.46
N THR A 200 -15.74 4.52 12.86
CA THR A 200 -15.99 5.04 14.21
C THR A 200 -17.27 4.41 14.74
N ASN A 201 -17.19 3.78 15.91
CA ASN A 201 -18.33 3.07 16.53
C ASN A 201 -19.00 2.06 15.57
N GLY A 202 -18.21 1.29 14.84
CA GLY A 202 -18.68 0.29 13.89
C GLY A 202 -19.28 0.86 12.59
N LYS A 203 -19.25 2.18 12.38
CA LYS A 203 -19.78 2.83 11.17
C LYS A 203 -18.66 3.51 10.40
N TRP A 204 -18.65 3.32 9.08
CA TRP A 204 -17.73 4.03 8.20
C TRP A 204 -18.14 5.49 8.04
N ALA A 205 -17.20 6.38 8.26
CA ALA A 205 -17.37 7.82 8.10
C ALA A 205 -16.31 8.33 7.11
N ALA A 206 -16.73 9.26 6.26
CA ALA A 206 -15.85 9.96 5.33
C ALA A 206 -15.54 11.34 5.88
N SER A 207 -14.26 11.71 5.89
CA SER A 207 -13.79 13.06 6.18
C SER A 207 -12.97 13.58 4.99
N ALA A 208 -13.13 14.86 4.66
CA ALA A 208 -12.27 15.49 3.68
C ALA A 208 -10.87 15.66 4.27
N SER A 209 -9.83 15.47 3.45
CA SER A 209 -8.47 15.80 3.84
C SER A 209 -8.38 17.32 4.01
N THR A 210 -8.16 17.78 5.25
CA THR A 210 -7.83 19.18 5.51
C THR A 210 -6.36 19.35 5.14
N SER A 211 -6.07 19.52 3.86
CA SER A 211 -4.73 19.92 3.41
C SER A 211 -4.43 21.29 4.05
N THR A 212 -3.74 21.28 5.17
CA THR A 212 -3.11 22.49 5.69
C THR A 212 -2.03 22.86 4.67
N THR A 213 -2.45 23.64 3.68
CA THR A 213 -1.52 24.30 2.75
C THR A 213 -0.68 25.24 3.61
N LEU A 214 0.50 24.77 4.02
CA LEU A 214 1.56 25.65 4.48
C LEU A 214 1.89 26.57 3.27
N ARG A 215 1.11 27.64 3.11
CA ARG A 215 1.48 28.77 2.28
C ARG A 215 2.80 29.26 2.84
N SER A 216 3.87 28.78 2.23
CA SER A 216 5.19 29.39 2.35
C SER A 216 5.01 30.86 1.98
N ASN A 217 4.89 31.73 3.00
CA ASN A 217 5.05 33.14 2.88
C ASN A 217 6.52 33.40 2.51
N ARG A 218 6.88 33.16 1.24
CA ARG A 218 8.04 33.85 0.65
C ARG A 218 7.66 35.28 0.54
N ARG A 219 7.90 36.07 1.60
CA ARG A 219 8.08 37.50 1.53
C ARG A 219 9.26 37.73 0.58
N ALA A 220 8.94 38.30 -0.57
CA ALA A 220 9.93 39.00 -1.39
C ALA A 220 10.55 40.11 -0.52
N ALA A 221 11.84 40.03 -0.35
CA ALA A 221 12.70 41.14 0.08
C ALA A 221 13.40 41.70 -1.16
#